data_9ef8e742a612831793b8e85d9b5fcc16
#
_entry.id   9ef8e742a612831793b8e85d9b5fcc16
#
_cell.length_a   1.000
_cell.length_b   1.000
_cell.length_c   1.000
_cell.angle_alpha   90.00
_cell.angle_beta   90.00
_cell.angle_gamma   90.00
#
_symmetry.space_group_name_H-M   'P 1'
#
loop_
_entity.id
_entity.type
_entity.pdbx_description
1 polymer ?
#
loop_
_entity_poly.entity_id
_entity_poly.type
_entity_poly.pdbx_seq_one_letter_code
_entity_poly.pdbx_strand_id
1 'polypeptide(L)'
;PGTDFMPLQVEYKEKYSAFGRFPGGFTKREGKASDYEILTCRLVDRALRPLFPDNFHAEVYVNIVLFSADGIDMPDALAGLAASAALAVSDIPFGGPISEVRVARIDGQFVINPTFEQLEKADMDLMVAATYDNIMMVEGEMQEVSEQDLLAAMKAAHEAIKVHCKAQMELMEE
;
A
#
# COMPACT_ATOMS: atom_id res chain seq x y z
N PRO A 1 -8.55 27.47 -8.63
CA PRO A 1 -8.53 28.49 -7.61
C PRO A 1 -9.71 28.29 -6.68
N GLY A 2 -9.49 28.04 -5.40
CA GLY A 2 -10.52 27.99 -4.37
C GLY A 2 -10.87 26.62 -3.80
N THR A 3 -10.04 25.61 -3.93
CA THR A 3 -10.18 24.35 -3.14
C THR A 3 -9.43 24.50 -1.82
N ASP A 4 -10.11 24.22 -0.73
CA ASP A 4 -9.54 24.26 0.63
C ASP A 4 -8.84 22.96 1.02
N PHE A 5 -8.71 22.02 0.09
CA PHE A 5 -8.11 20.70 0.30
C PHE A 5 -7.25 20.29 -0.91
N MET A 6 -6.34 19.37 -0.70
CA MET A 6 -5.55 18.77 -1.77
C MET A 6 -6.39 17.72 -2.53
N PRO A 7 -6.63 17.91 -3.83
CA PRO A 7 -7.42 16.97 -4.64
C PRO A 7 -6.54 15.81 -5.12
N LEU A 8 -6.25 14.87 -4.21
CA LEU A 8 -5.57 13.61 -4.52
C LEU A 8 -6.62 12.54 -4.87
N GLN A 9 -6.41 11.88 -5.97
CA GLN A 9 -7.17 10.70 -6.38
C GLN A 9 -6.22 9.53 -6.61
N VAL A 10 -6.47 8.42 -5.91
CA VAL A 10 -5.73 7.17 -6.08
C VAL A 10 -6.64 6.13 -6.71
N GLU A 11 -6.17 5.49 -7.76
CA GLU A 11 -6.81 4.36 -8.42
C GLU A 11 -5.88 3.14 -8.38
N TYR A 12 -6.42 1.98 -8.00
CA TYR A 12 -5.73 0.70 -8.04
C TYR A 12 -6.56 -0.29 -8.84
N LYS A 13 -5.96 -0.97 -9.79
CA LYS A 13 -6.64 -1.94 -10.66
C LYS A 13 -5.87 -3.23 -10.83
N GLU A 14 -6.59 -4.34 -10.61
CA GLU A 14 -6.15 -5.70 -10.91
C GLU A 14 -6.93 -6.21 -12.13
N LYS A 15 -6.37 -6.01 -13.31
CA LYS A 15 -7.00 -6.51 -14.53
C LYS A 15 -6.87 -8.03 -14.63
N TYR A 16 -7.84 -8.67 -15.28
CA TYR A 16 -7.79 -10.11 -15.57
C TYR A 16 -6.50 -10.52 -16.28
N SER A 17 -5.95 -9.66 -17.12
CA SER A 17 -4.70 -9.89 -17.84
C SER A 17 -3.50 -10.09 -16.92
N ALA A 18 -3.48 -9.50 -15.72
CA ALA A 18 -2.42 -9.68 -14.73
C ALA A 18 -2.31 -11.13 -14.26
N PHE A 19 -3.41 -11.87 -14.29
CA PHE A 19 -3.49 -13.29 -13.91
C PHE A 19 -3.52 -14.23 -15.15
N GLY A 20 -3.15 -13.73 -16.33
CA GLY A 20 -3.20 -14.51 -17.57
C GLY A 20 -4.61 -14.89 -18.01
N ARG A 21 -5.61 -14.14 -17.61
CA ARG A 21 -7.04 -14.39 -17.88
C ARG A 21 -7.66 -13.24 -18.65
N PHE A 22 -8.87 -13.47 -19.15
CA PHE A 22 -9.72 -12.42 -19.72
C PHE A 22 -11.10 -12.46 -19.08
N PRO A 23 -11.86 -11.35 -19.10
CA PRO A 23 -13.17 -11.29 -18.46
C PRO A 23 -14.13 -12.34 -19.01
N GLY A 24 -14.72 -13.15 -18.09
CA GLY A 24 -15.61 -14.26 -18.41
C GLY A 24 -17.10 -13.93 -18.40
N GLY A 25 -17.49 -12.69 -18.04
CA GLY A 25 -18.88 -12.27 -17.98
C GLY A 25 -19.52 -12.10 -19.37
N PHE A 26 -20.84 -11.90 -19.39
CA PHE A 26 -21.61 -11.70 -20.64
C PHE A 26 -21.04 -10.59 -21.52
N THR A 27 -20.63 -9.47 -20.92
CA THR A 27 -20.06 -8.32 -21.64
C THR A 27 -18.60 -8.51 -22.03
N LYS A 28 -17.90 -9.53 -21.49
CA LYS A 28 -16.46 -9.77 -21.66
C LYS A 28 -15.60 -8.52 -21.45
N ARG A 29 -15.96 -7.73 -20.43
CA ARG A 29 -15.28 -6.49 -20.07
C ARG A 29 -14.87 -6.52 -18.61
N GLU A 30 -13.86 -5.71 -18.28
CA GLU A 30 -13.55 -5.40 -16.89
C GLU A 30 -14.77 -4.80 -16.21
N GLY A 31 -15.09 -5.29 -15.02
CA GLY A 31 -16.22 -4.80 -14.22
C GLY A 31 -15.90 -3.54 -13.44
N LYS A 32 -16.78 -3.22 -12.50
CA LYS A 32 -16.50 -2.22 -11.47
C LYS A 32 -15.36 -2.69 -10.57
N ALA A 33 -14.67 -1.75 -9.93
CA ALA A 33 -13.66 -2.05 -8.93
C ALA A 33 -14.24 -2.95 -7.82
N SER A 34 -13.51 -3.97 -7.43
CA SER A 34 -13.84 -4.84 -6.32
C SER A 34 -13.67 -4.10 -4.97
N ASP A 35 -14.28 -4.62 -3.92
CA ASP A 35 -14.10 -4.07 -2.56
C ASP A 35 -12.63 -4.08 -2.13
N TYR A 36 -11.87 -5.10 -2.53
CA TYR A 36 -10.43 -5.19 -2.31
C TYR A 36 -9.66 -4.07 -3.02
N GLU A 37 -9.96 -3.81 -4.29
CA GLU A 37 -9.33 -2.70 -5.03
C GLU A 37 -9.68 -1.35 -4.41
N ILE A 38 -10.93 -1.15 -4.00
CA ILE A 38 -11.38 0.08 -3.33
C ILE A 38 -10.65 0.26 -1.99
N LEU A 39 -10.53 -0.80 -1.19
CA LEU A 39 -9.81 -0.75 0.08
C LEU A 39 -8.35 -0.39 -0.14
N THR A 40 -7.69 -1.04 -1.09
CA THR A 40 -6.28 -0.75 -1.44
C THR A 40 -6.10 0.72 -1.84
N CYS A 41 -6.98 1.27 -2.69
CA CYS A 41 -6.96 2.70 -3.04
C CYS A 41 -7.00 3.60 -1.80
N ARG A 42 -7.90 3.28 -0.86
CA ARG A 42 -8.09 4.08 0.36
C ARG A 42 -6.89 4.00 1.30
N LEU A 43 -6.24 2.85 1.42
CA LEU A 43 -5.05 2.68 2.24
C LEU A 43 -3.88 3.49 1.67
N VAL A 44 -3.65 3.39 0.36
CA VAL A 44 -2.62 4.18 -0.33
C VAL A 44 -2.90 5.68 -0.22
N ASP A 45 -4.13 6.14 -0.41
CA ASP A 45 -4.51 7.55 -0.24
C ASP A 45 -4.18 8.04 1.18
N ARG A 46 -4.57 7.29 2.21
CA ARG A 46 -4.31 7.63 3.62
C ARG A 46 -2.82 7.67 3.95
N ALA A 47 -2.02 6.85 3.29
CA ALA A 47 -0.58 6.83 3.48
C ALA A 47 0.11 8.04 2.80
N LEU A 48 -0.32 8.39 1.58
CA LEU A 48 0.32 9.44 0.78
C LEU A 48 -0.12 10.84 1.16
N ARG A 49 -1.41 11.04 1.42
CA ARG A 49 -2.03 12.37 1.60
C ARG A 49 -1.33 13.26 2.64
N PRO A 50 -0.93 12.76 3.82
CA PRO A 50 -0.27 13.59 4.84
C PRO A 50 1.13 14.07 4.45
N LEU A 51 1.72 13.53 3.40
CA LEU A 51 3.08 13.84 2.97
C LEU A 51 3.17 14.94 1.92
N PHE A 52 2.03 15.47 1.49
CA PHE A 52 1.99 16.67 0.64
C PHE A 52 1.97 17.94 1.49
N PRO A 53 2.62 19.02 1.03
CA PRO A 53 2.59 20.28 1.74
C PRO A 53 1.17 20.84 1.87
N ASP A 54 0.83 21.47 3.00
CA ASP A 54 -0.50 22.04 3.28
C ASP A 54 -0.96 23.09 2.26
N ASN A 55 -0.02 23.76 1.62
CA ASN A 55 -0.28 24.78 0.59
C ASN A 55 -0.32 24.22 -0.83
N PHE A 56 -0.21 22.92 -1.01
CA PHE A 56 -0.27 22.26 -2.32
C PHE A 56 -1.72 21.88 -2.65
N HIS A 57 -2.30 22.56 -3.63
CA HIS A 57 -3.70 22.38 -4.04
C HIS A 57 -3.87 21.98 -5.51
N ALA A 58 -2.80 21.55 -6.16
CA ALA A 58 -2.90 21.00 -7.51
C ALA A 58 -3.51 19.60 -7.51
N GLU A 59 -4.24 19.27 -8.56
CA GLU A 59 -4.79 17.92 -8.73
C GLU A 59 -3.67 16.90 -8.96
N VAL A 60 -3.71 15.81 -8.21
CA VAL A 60 -2.78 14.67 -8.37
C VAL A 60 -3.59 13.39 -8.58
N TYR A 61 -3.30 12.70 -9.66
CA TYR A 61 -3.85 11.39 -9.98
C TYR A 61 -2.77 10.33 -9.90
N VAL A 62 -2.96 9.36 -9.02
CA VAL A 62 -2.06 8.22 -8.86
C VAL A 62 -2.77 6.98 -9.39
N ASN A 63 -2.34 6.49 -10.55
CA ASN A 63 -2.89 5.29 -11.17
C ASN A 63 -1.95 4.11 -10.97
N ILE A 64 -2.41 3.10 -10.26
CA ILE A 64 -1.65 1.90 -9.95
C ILE A 64 -2.29 0.73 -10.69
N VAL A 65 -1.53 0.06 -11.52
CA VAL A 65 -2.01 -1.09 -12.31
C VAL A 65 -1.14 -2.29 -12.03
N LEU A 66 -1.77 -3.38 -11.62
CA LEU A 66 -1.10 -4.67 -11.47
C LEU A 66 -0.82 -5.27 -12.85
N PHE A 67 0.46 -5.44 -13.21
CA PHE A 67 0.86 -6.01 -14.50
C PHE A 67 0.90 -7.52 -14.53
N SER A 68 1.33 -8.14 -13.42
CA SER A 68 1.46 -9.59 -13.33
C SER A 68 1.33 -10.03 -11.89
N ALA A 69 0.65 -11.13 -11.67
CA ALA A 69 0.51 -11.78 -10.37
C ALA A 69 0.42 -13.30 -10.55
N ASP A 70 0.98 -14.03 -9.60
CA ASP A 70 0.96 -15.50 -9.58
C ASP A 70 -0.28 -16.06 -8.86
N GLY A 71 -1.02 -15.23 -8.15
CA GLY A 71 -2.18 -15.62 -7.34
C GLY A 71 -1.79 -16.20 -5.98
N ILE A 72 -0.52 -16.16 -5.61
CA ILE A 72 0.02 -16.63 -4.32
C ILE A 72 0.36 -15.44 -3.44
N ASP A 73 1.15 -14.52 -3.95
CA ASP A 73 1.57 -13.31 -3.24
C ASP A 73 0.50 -12.22 -3.31
N MET A 74 0.34 -11.47 -2.23
CA MET A 74 -0.62 -10.37 -2.15
C MET A 74 -0.02 -9.09 -2.74
N PRO A 75 -0.64 -8.49 -3.75
CA PRO A 75 -0.07 -7.31 -4.42
C PRO A 75 -0.37 -5.97 -3.76
N ASP A 76 -1.29 -5.92 -2.80
CA ASP A 76 -1.82 -4.68 -2.23
C ASP A 76 -0.76 -3.80 -1.52
N ALA A 77 0.14 -4.41 -0.76
CA ALA A 77 1.23 -3.68 -0.11
C ALA A 77 2.20 -3.06 -1.12
N LEU A 78 2.42 -3.72 -2.26
CA LEU A 78 3.27 -3.21 -3.33
C LEU A 78 2.67 -1.98 -4.02
N ALA A 79 1.35 -1.78 -3.93
CA ALA A 79 0.68 -0.61 -4.47
C ALA A 79 1.19 0.69 -3.82
N GLY A 80 1.35 0.70 -2.50
CA GLY A 80 1.92 1.84 -1.77
C GLY A 80 3.36 2.13 -2.15
N LEU A 81 4.19 1.10 -2.25
CA LEU A 81 5.59 1.22 -2.70
C LEU A 81 5.67 1.79 -4.12
N ALA A 82 4.87 1.27 -5.06
CA ALA A 82 4.87 1.73 -6.44
C ALA A 82 4.42 3.19 -6.57
N ALA A 83 3.37 3.58 -5.86
CA ALA A 83 2.88 4.95 -5.83
C ALA A 83 3.93 5.92 -5.27
N SER A 84 4.57 5.55 -4.16
CA SER A 84 5.63 6.36 -3.55
C SER A 84 6.85 6.49 -4.47
N ALA A 85 7.30 5.41 -5.10
CA ALA A 85 8.43 5.45 -6.02
C ALA A 85 8.16 6.37 -7.23
N ALA A 86 6.94 6.33 -7.78
CA ALA A 86 6.55 7.22 -8.87
C ALA A 86 6.55 8.69 -8.44
N LEU A 87 6.06 9.00 -7.24
CA LEU A 87 6.09 10.36 -6.68
C LEU A 87 7.52 10.80 -6.36
N ALA A 88 8.36 9.91 -5.84
CA ALA A 88 9.74 10.22 -5.44
C ALA A 88 10.61 10.65 -6.63
N VAL A 89 10.40 10.09 -7.81
CA VAL A 89 11.14 10.45 -9.05
C VAL A 89 10.45 11.55 -9.86
N SER A 90 9.32 12.08 -9.39
CA SER A 90 8.59 13.18 -10.02
C SER A 90 9.02 14.54 -9.46
N ASP A 91 8.58 15.60 -10.11
CA ASP A 91 8.73 16.98 -9.64
C ASP A 91 7.60 17.44 -8.69
N ILE A 92 6.68 16.53 -8.34
CA ILE A 92 5.59 16.80 -7.41
C ILE A 92 6.17 16.94 -5.99
N PRO A 93 5.83 18.01 -5.24
CA PRO A 93 6.31 18.15 -3.87
C PRO A 93 5.72 17.08 -2.97
N PHE A 94 6.57 16.17 -2.52
CA PHE A 94 6.20 15.00 -1.77
C PHE A 94 7.21 14.74 -0.64
N GLY A 95 6.73 14.67 0.61
CA GLY A 95 7.55 14.49 1.81
C GLY A 95 7.95 13.04 2.12
N GLY A 96 7.90 12.15 1.11
CA GLY A 96 8.37 10.77 1.22
C GLY A 96 9.87 10.61 1.01
N PRO A 97 10.35 9.40 0.72
CA PRO A 97 9.54 8.23 0.34
C PRO A 97 8.79 7.57 1.48
N ILE A 98 7.78 6.81 1.10
CA ILE A 98 6.96 5.97 1.99
C ILE A 98 6.90 4.56 1.41
N SER A 99 6.58 3.58 2.24
CA SER A 99 6.16 2.26 1.75
C SER A 99 5.09 1.69 2.67
N GLU A 100 4.42 0.69 2.15
CA GLU A 100 3.46 -0.13 2.87
C GLU A 100 3.96 -1.57 2.93
N VAL A 101 3.73 -2.22 4.07
CA VAL A 101 3.89 -3.66 4.21
C VAL A 101 2.70 -4.21 5.00
N ARG A 102 2.32 -5.44 4.65
CA ARG A 102 1.42 -6.22 5.47
C ARG A 102 2.25 -7.02 6.46
N VAL A 103 1.89 -7.01 7.74
CA VAL A 103 2.47 -7.87 8.76
C VAL A 103 1.39 -8.76 9.33
N ALA A 104 1.62 -10.07 9.28
CA ALA A 104 0.77 -11.08 9.90
C ALA A 104 1.49 -11.73 11.07
N ARG A 105 0.73 -12.18 12.07
CA ARG A 105 1.26 -13.03 13.11
C ARG A 105 0.72 -14.44 12.95
N ILE A 106 1.62 -15.41 12.80
CA ILE A 106 1.31 -16.82 12.59
C ILE A 106 2.13 -17.62 13.61
N ASP A 107 1.47 -18.41 14.45
CA ASP A 107 2.13 -19.19 15.51
C ASP A 107 3.09 -18.33 16.37
N GLY A 108 2.70 -17.09 16.67
CA GLY A 108 3.49 -16.15 17.47
C GLY A 108 4.67 -15.51 16.73
N GLN A 109 4.86 -15.76 15.44
CA GLN A 109 5.91 -15.17 14.62
C GLN A 109 5.36 -14.14 13.65
N PHE A 110 6.10 -13.05 13.44
CA PHE A 110 5.73 -12.03 12.46
C PHE A 110 6.25 -12.41 11.07
N VAL A 111 5.34 -12.33 10.08
CA VAL A 111 5.62 -12.54 8.67
C VAL A 111 5.31 -11.26 7.92
N ILE A 112 6.28 -10.71 7.21
CA ILE A 112 6.12 -9.53 6.36
C ILE A 112 5.66 -9.96 4.98
N ASN A 113 4.63 -9.30 4.47
CA ASN A 113 3.99 -9.59 3.19
C ASN A 113 3.65 -11.09 3.04
N PRO A 114 2.78 -11.63 3.90
CA PRO A 114 2.38 -13.03 3.84
C PRO A 114 1.70 -13.34 2.51
N THR A 115 1.75 -14.62 2.11
CA THR A 115 0.91 -15.13 1.03
C THR A 115 -0.55 -15.22 1.47
N PHE A 116 -1.48 -15.39 0.51
CA PHE A 116 -2.90 -15.59 0.82
C PHE A 116 -3.11 -16.77 1.78
N GLU A 117 -2.44 -17.91 1.54
CA GLU A 117 -2.54 -19.10 2.39
C GLU A 117 -2.00 -18.87 3.82
N GLN A 118 -0.92 -18.12 3.94
CA GLN A 118 -0.35 -17.77 5.24
C GLN A 118 -1.29 -16.86 6.04
N LEU A 119 -1.92 -15.90 5.36
CA LEU A 119 -2.82 -14.95 6.01
C LEU A 119 -4.05 -15.63 6.62
N GLU A 120 -4.57 -16.71 6.01
CA GLU A 120 -5.70 -17.48 6.54
C GLU A 120 -5.43 -18.09 7.93
N LYS A 121 -4.15 -18.29 8.29
CA LYS A 121 -3.70 -18.87 9.55
C LYS A 121 -3.32 -17.83 10.60
N ALA A 122 -3.37 -16.55 10.22
CA ALA A 122 -2.91 -15.46 11.07
C ALA A 122 -3.97 -15.08 12.12
N ASP A 123 -3.50 -14.74 13.32
CA ASP A 123 -4.32 -14.14 14.38
C ASP A 123 -4.21 -12.61 14.43
N MET A 124 -3.32 -12.05 13.63
CA MET A 124 -3.15 -10.62 13.40
C MET A 124 -2.84 -10.37 11.92
N ASP A 125 -3.55 -9.43 11.34
CA ASP A 125 -3.36 -8.92 9.98
C ASP A 125 -3.34 -7.40 10.03
N LEU A 126 -2.17 -6.80 9.83
CA LEU A 126 -1.98 -5.36 9.81
C LEU A 126 -1.37 -4.89 8.51
N MET A 127 -1.92 -3.83 7.94
CA MET A 127 -1.26 -3.01 6.92
C MET A 127 -0.63 -1.80 7.62
N VAL A 128 0.66 -1.61 7.45
CA VAL A 128 1.41 -0.51 8.02
C VAL A 128 2.05 0.29 6.90
N ALA A 129 1.87 1.60 6.93
CA ALA A 129 2.57 2.52 6.06
C ALA A 129 3.46 3.46 6.89
N ALA A 130 4.68 3.65 6.44
CA ALA A 130 5.66 4.48 7.12
C ALA A 130 6.64 5.16 6.15
N THR A 131 7.13 6.32 6.55
CA THR A 131 8.37 6.90 6.01
C THR A 131 9.57 6.23 6.67
N TYR A 132 10.77 6.66 6.33
CA TYR A 132 11.97 6.16 7.00
C TYR A 132 11.93 6.38 8.53
N ASP A 133 11.42 7.52 8.97
CA ASP A 133 11.45 7.93 10.38
C ASP A 133 10.12 7.70 11.13
N ASN A 134 8.97 7.78 10.44
CA ASN A 134 7.67 7.86 11.09
C ASN A 134 6.66 6.88 10.51
N ILE A 135 5.89 6.23 11.40
CA ILE A 135 4.71 5.45 11.01
C ILE A 135 3.58 6.43 10.70
N MET A 136 2.98 6.31 9.52
CA MET A 136 1.97 7.23 9.00
C MET A 136 0.56 6.64 9.06
N MET A 137 0.41 5.34 8.88
CA MET A 137 -0.87 4.66 8.82
C MET A 137 -0.75 3.24 9.35
N VAL A 138 -1.74 2.83 10.13
CA VAL A 138 -1.95 1.45 10.57
C VAL A 138 -3.42 1.12 10.38
N GLU A 139 -3.69 0.01 9.75
CA GLU A 139 -5.04 -0.53 9.55
C GLU A 139 -4.98 -2.04 9.65
N GLY A 140 -5.99 -2.68 10.22
CA GLY A 140 -6.04 -4.13 10.23
C GLY A 140 -7.02 -4.69 11.24
N GLU A 141 -6.97 -5.99 11.38
CA GLU A 141 -7.80 -6.76 12.30
C GLU A 141 -6.96 -7.79 13.07
N MET A 142 -7.43 -8.15 14.26
CA MET A 142 -6.73 -9.08 15.13
C MET A 142 -7.66 -9.77 16.10
N GLN A 143 -7.27 -10.97 16.54
CA GLN A 143 -8.02 -11.79 17.48
C GLN A 143 -7.48 -11.56 18.91
N GLU A 144 -7.94 -10.49 19.59
CA GLU A 144 -7.63 -10.17 21.00
C GLU A 144 -6.12 -10.29 21.36
N VAL A 145 -5.25 -9.73 20.53
CA VAL A 145 -3.80 -9.71 20.80
C VAL A 145 -3.44 -8.59 21.78
N SER A 146 -2.33 -8.77 22.49
CA SER A 146 -1.85 -7.77 23.44
C SER A 146 -1.33 -6.51 22.74
N GLU A 147 -1.40 -5.37 23.42
CA GLU A 147 -0.82 -4.11 22.97
C GLU A 147 0.69 -4.22 22.72
N GLN A 148 1.38 -5.06 23.49
CA GLN A 148 2.82 -5.31 23.33
C GLN A 148 3.10 -6.04 22.01
N ASP A 149 2.29 -7.02 21.66
CA ASP A 149 2.40 -7.74 20.37
C ASP A 149 2.11 -6.81 19.20
N LEU A 150 1.09 -5.94 19.33
CA LEU A 150 0.78 -4.94 18.33
C LEU A 150 1.97 -3.99 18.09
N LEU A 151 2.58 -3.48 19.15
CA LEU A 151 3.76 -2.63 19.05
C LEU A 151 4.96 -3.36 18.44
N ALA A 152 5.13 -4.64 18.75
CA ALA A 152 6.19 -5.46 18.17
C ALA A 152 5.97 -5.68 16.67
N ALA A 153 4.73 -5.93 16.24
CA ALA A 153 4.36 -6.05 14.83
C ALA A 153 4.63 -4.76 14.05
N MET A 154 4.23 -3.61 14.60
CA MET A 154 4.47 -2.30 13.99
C MET A 154 5.97 -2.01 13.84
N LYS A 155 6.79 -2.37 14.83
CA LYS A 155 8.26 -2.24 14.76
C LYS A 155 8.84 -3.13 13.67
N ALA A 156 8.42 -4.39 13.59
CA ALA A 156 8.85 -5.31 12.54
C ALA A 156 8.50 -4.79 11.14
N ALA A 157 7.27 -4.29 10.96
CA ALA A 157 6.83 -3.65 9.73
C ALA A 157 7.68 -2.42 9.37
N HIS A 158 7.96 -1.55 10.34
CA HIS A 158 8.76 -0.34 10.12
C HIS A 158 10.19 -0.65 9.69
N GLU A 159 10.84 -1.66 10.29
CA GLU A 159 12.18 -2.07 9.86
C GLU A 159 12.19 -2.59 8.40
N ALA A 160 11.18 -3.33 7.98
CA ALA A 160 11.02 -3.75 6.58
C ALA A 160 10.80 -2.54 5.65
N ILE A 161 9.96 -1.59 6.05
CA ILE A 161 9.68 -0.37 5.30
C ILE A 161 10.92 0.50 5.10
N LYS A 162 11.79 0.60 6.10
CA LYS A 162 13.04 1.36 6.00
C LYS A 162 13.92 0.88 4.84
N VAL A 163 13.95 -0.42 4.58
CA VAL A 163 14.68 -0.99 3.43
C VAL A 163 14.10 -0.48 2.11
N HIS A 164 12.75 -0.46 2.00
CA HIS A 164 12.07 0.08 0.82
C HIS A 164 12.29 1.58 0.64
N CYS A 165 12.24 2.35 1.71
CA CYS A 165 12.50 3.79 1.66
C CYS A 165 13.95 4.07 1.23
N LYS A 166 14.91 3.31 1.73
CA LYS A 166 16.32 3.47 1.36
C LYS A 166 16.53 3.18 -0.13
N ALA A 167 15.95 2.11 -0.66
CA ALA A 167 16.01 1.80 -2.08
C ALA A 167 15.40 2.90 -2.97
N GLN A 168 14.31 3.53 -2.52
CA GLN A 168 13.70 4.66 -3.21
C GLN A 168 14.58 5.92 -3.17
N MET A 169 15.27 6.18 -2.04
CA MET A 169 16.22 7.29 -1.96
C MET A 169 17.41 7.09 -2.93
N GLU A 170 17.93 5.87 -3.04
CA GLU A 170 18.96 5.53 -4.02
C GLU A 170 18.48 5.77 -5.46
N LEU A 171 17.23 5.40 -5.77
CA LEU A 171 16.61 5.64 -7.08
C LEU A 171 16.46 7.14 -7.41
N MET A 172 16.22 7.99 -6.40
CA MET A 172 16.09 9.44 -6.58
C MET A 172 17.44 10.12 -6.93
N GLU A 173 18.57 9.48 -6.62
CA GLU A 173 19.91 10.01 -6.89
C GLU A 173 20.40 9.68 -8.31
N GLU A 174 19.77 8.73 -9.02
CA GLU A 174 20.04 8.38 -10.42
C GLU A 174 19.35 9.32 -11.42
#